data_2ff304616c918cde23b53ceb5fbe2079
#
_entry.id   2ff304616c918cde23b53ceb5fbe2079
#
_cell.length_a   1.000
_cell.length_b   1.000
_cell.length_c   1.000
_cell.angle_alpha   90.00
_cell.angle_beta   90.00
_cell.angle_gamma   90.00
#
_symmetry.space_group_name_H-M   'P 1'
#
loop_
_entity.id
_entity.type
_entity.pdbx_description
1 polymer ?
#
loop_
_entity_poly.entity_id
_entity_poly.type
_entity_poly.pdbx_seq_one_letter_code
_entity_poly.pdbx_strand_id
1 'polypeptide(L)'
;AGMNLYELSTVNTFRGTIGIYSTCIGDTAFGVAGLIEQNAIKEGFKIATGSFTGINRHPGKIADAHKETVKLIVSKQSGVILGGEVMGGKCVGQLVNVIGVAIQSHMTVNDLLMMQIGTQPMLTASPAGFPLIKAAEVVSKALKNA
;
A
#
# COMPACT_ATOMS: atom_id res chain seq x y z
N ALA A 1 -26.75 2.57 -3.06
CA ALA A 1 -28.02 3.19 -3.53
C ALA A 1 -29.23 2.36 -3.08
N GLY A 2 -29.31 1.05 -3.39
CA GLY A 2 -30.47 0.21 -3.07
C GLY A 2 -30.84 0.16 -1.60
N MET A 3 -29.86 0.04 -0.70
CA MET A 3 -30.12 0.05 0.76
C MET A 3 -30.71 1.38 1.23
N ASN A 4 -30.16 2.50 0.77
CA ASN A 4 -30.69 3.82 1.14
C ASN A 4 -32.12 4.04 0.64
N LEU A 5 -32.44 3.50 -0.54
CA LEU A 5 -33.79 3.57 -1.09
C LEU A 5 -34.79 2.72 -0.28
N TYR A 6 -34.39 1.51 0.12
CA TYR A 6 -35.22 0.60 0.91
C TYR A 6 -35.55 1.18 2.29
N GLU A 7 -34.55 1.71 2.98
CA GLU A 7 -34.70 2.29 4.32
C GLU A 7 -35.30 3.69 4.32
N LEU A 8 -35.45 4.33 3.15
CA LEU A 8 -35.84 5.74 2.98
C LEU A 8 -35.00 6.71 3.82
N SER A 9 -33.75 6.32 4.08
CA SER A 9 -32.77 7.08 4.87
C SER A 9 -31.36 6.86 4.33
N THR A 10 -30.42 7.70 4.75
CA THR A 10 -29.02 7.54 4.37
C THR A 10 -28.36 6.49 5.27
N VAL A 11 -28.30 5.23 4.82
CA VAL A 11 -27.63 4.12 5.49
C VAL A 11 -26.13 4.14 5.16
N ASN A 12 -25.81 4.36 3.88
CA ASN A 12 -24.43 4.38 3.40
C ASN A 12 -24.20 5.56 2.45
N THR A 13 -23.06 6.20 2.57
CA THR A 13 -22.60 7.24 1.64
C THR A 13 -21.45 6.73 0.79
N PHE A 14 -21.45 7.07 -0.48
CA PHE A 14 -20.33 6.80 -1.39
C PHE A 14 -19.28 7.90 -1.25
N ARG A 15 -18.07 7.54 -0.91
CA ARG A 15 -16.95 8.47 -0.64
C ARG A 15 -16.04 8.69 -1.86
N GLY A 16 -16.48 8.28 -3.04
CA GLY A 16 -15.68 8.32 -4.26
C GLY A 16 -14.99 6.98 -4.54
N THR A 17 -14.22 6.93 -5.62
CA THR A 17 -13.46 5.76 -6.07
C THR A 17 -11.97 5.98 -5.87
N ILE A 18 -11.27 4.91 -5.53
CA ILE A 18 -9.81 4.85 -5.53
C ILE A 18 -9.42 3.95 -6.71
N GLY A 19 -8.52 4.43 -7.56
CA GLY A 19 -7.93 3.59 -8.61
C GLY A 19 -7.04 2.53 -7.96
N ILE A 20 -7.42 1.25 -8.08
CA ILE A 20 -6.63 0.12 -7.63
C ILE A 20 -6.52 -0.83 -8.80
N TYR A 21 -5.28 -1.08 -9.24
CA TYR A 21 -4.98 -1.89 -10.43
C TYR A 21 -3.86 -2.87 -10.14
N SER A 22 -3.94 -4.03 -10.77
CA SER A 22 -2.82 -4.96 -10.83
C SER A 22 -2.77 -5.62 -12.19
N THR A 23 -1.58 -5.95 -12.64
CA THR A 23 -1.33 -6.67 -13.89
C THR A 23 -0.12 -7.58 -13.73
N CYS A 24 0.04 -8.52 -14.65
CA CYS A 24 1.18 -9.42 -14.67
C CYS A 24 1.76 -9.46 -16.08
N ILE A 25 3.05 -9.32 -16.19
CA ILE A 25 3.80 -9.42 -17.45
C ILE A 25 4.88 -10.46 -17.26
N GLY A 26 4.71 -11.62 -17.89
CA GLY A 26 5.53 -12.81 -17.61
C GLY A 26 5.36 -13.21 -16.13
N ASP A 27 6.47 -13.35 -15.42
CA ASP A 27 6.48 -13.72 -14.00
C ASP A 27 6.49 -12.52 -13.04
N THR A 28 6.42 -11.31 -13.57
CA THR A 28 6.45 -10.09 -12.75
C THR A 28 5.07 -9.45 -12.70
N ALA A 29 4.56 -9.29 -11.49
CA ALA A 29 3.32 -8.59 -11.22
C ALA A 29 3.59 -7.13 -10.79
N PHE A 30 2.66 -6.26 -11.16
CA PHE A 30 2.67 -4.84 -10.84
C PHE A 30 1.32 -4.47 -10.25
N GLY A 31 1.32 -3.62 -9.24
CA GLY A 31 0.10 -3.11 -8.62
C GLY A 31 0.24 -1.64 -8.25
N VAL A 32 -0.85 -0.91 -8.36
CA VAL A 32 -0.94 0.50 -7.98
C VAL A 32 -2.25 0.72 -7.25
N ALA A 33 -2.20 1.47 -6.15
CA ALA A 33 -3.38 1.96 -5.46
C ALA A 33 -3.24 3.46 -5.23
N GLY A 34 -4.31 4.22 -5.50
CA GLY A 34 -4.36 5.66 -5.30
C GLY A 34 -3.51 6.46 -6.30
N LEU A 35 -2.87 7.52 -5.81
CA LEU A 35 -2.07 8.42 -6.63
C LEU A 35 -0.65 7.91 -6.81
N ILE A 36 -0.17 7.90 -8.05
CA ILE A 36 1.27 7.80 -8.33
C ILE A 36 1.94 9.17 -8.06
N GLU A 37 3.25 9.17 -7.88
CA GLU A 37 4.02 10.36 -7.53
C GLU A 37 3.75 11.56 -8.44
N GLN A 38 3.76 11.35 -9.76
CA GLN A 38 3.51 12.40 -10.73
C GLN A 38 2.11 13.01 -10.60
N ASN A 39 1.09 12.17 -10.38
CA ASN A 39 -0.28 12.63 -10.25
C ASN A 39 -0.48 13.38 -8.91
N ALA A 40 0.12 12.90 -7.83
CA ALA A 40 0.06 13.58 -6.53
C ALA A 40 0.67 15.01 -6.61
N ILE A 41 1.81 15.16 -7.29
CA ILE A 41 2.43 16.46 -7.50
C ILE A 41 1.54 17.36 -8.38
N LYS A 42 0.98 16.82 -9.46
CA LYS A 42 0.07 17.55 -10.37
C LYS A 42 -1.18 18.07 -9.65
N GLU A 43 -1.71 17.29 -8.71
CA GLU A 43 -2.84 17.68 -7.85
C GLU A 43 -2.44 18.65 -6.71
N GLY A 44 -1.18 19.09 -6.67
CA GLY A 44 -0.69 20.10 -5.72
C GLY A 44 -0.29 19.56 -4.35
N PHE A 45 -0.21 18.26 -4.17
CA PHE A 45 0.25 17.69 -2.92
C PHE A 45 1.76 17.87 -2.72
N LYS A 46 2.15 18.31 -1.53
CA LYS A 46 3.53 18.18 -1.07
C LYS A 46 3.72 16.76 -0.54
N ILE A 47 4.53 15.97 -1.20
CA ILE A 47 4.66 14.54 -0.92
C ILE A 47 6.03 14.16 -0.38
N ALA A 48 6.04 13.10 0.42
CA ALA A 48 7.22 12.30 0.72
C ALA A 48 7.01 10.89 0.14
N THR A 49 8.07 10.30 -0.35
CA THR A 49 8.04 8.94 -0.88
C THR A 49 9.08 8.08 -0.18
N GLY A 50 8.81 6.80 -0.11
CA GLY A 50 9.76 5.82 0.40
C GLY A 50 9.53 4.48 -0.25
N SER A 51 10.61 3.81 -0.58
CA SER A 51 10.59 2.50 -1.22
C SER A 51 11.46 1.51 -0.46
N PHE A 52 11.00 0.28 -0.44
CA PHE A 52 11.78 -0.84 0.12
C PHE A 52 11.61 -2.07 -0.75
N THR A 53 12.71 -2.77 -0.97
CA THR A 53 12.73 -4.06 -1.66
C THR A 53 13.14 -5.14 -0.67
N GLY A 54 12.28 -6.12 -0.50
CA GLY A 54 12.49 -7.28 0.35
C GLY A 54 12.17 -8.58 -0.36
N ILE A 55 12.05 -9.65 0.41
CA ILE A 55 11.58 -10.96 -0.05
C ILE A 55 10.14 -11.14 0.42
N ASN A 56 9.26 -11.54 -0.47
CA ASN A 56 7.83 -11.73 -0.17
C ASN A 56 7.53 -12.93 0.73
N ARG A 57 8.49 -13.87 0.86
CA ARG A 57 8.34 -15.09 1.68
C ARG A 57 9.62 -15.43 2.41
N HIS A 58 9.50 -15.99 3.60
CA HIS A 58 10.61 -16.44 4.41
C HIS A 58 10.57 -17.97 4.61
N PRO A 59 11.71 -18.67 4.49
CA PRO A 59 13.03 -18.19 4.06
C PRO A 59 13.07 -17.90 2.55
N GLY A 60 13.82 -16.89 2.16
CA GLY A 60 13.86 -16.39 0.77
C GLY A 60 14.49 -17.33 -0.28
N LYS A 61 14.81 -18.56 0.09
CA LYS A 61 15.37 -19.61 -0.78
C LYS A 61 14.33 -20.67 -1.20
N ILE A 62 13.10 -20.55 -0.72
CA ILE A 62 12.03 -21.49 -1.07
C ILE A 62 11.48 -21.21 -2.46
N ALA A 63 10.82 -22.21 -3.03
CA ALA A 63 10.07 -22.03 -4.27
C ALA A 63 9.05 -20.90 -4.12
N ASP A 64 8.83 -20.14 -5.17
CA ASP A 64 7.92 -18.97 -5.21
C ASP A 64 8.32 -17.81 -4.30
N ALA A 65 9.53 -17.79 -3.73
CA ALA A 65 10.08 -16.60 -3.10
C ALA A 65 10.56 -15.62 -4.18
N HIS A 66 10.03 -14.41 -4.16
CA HIS A 66 10.38 -13.35 -5.10
C HIS A 66 10.81 -12.09 -4.36
N LYS A 67 11.66 -11.29 -5.02
CA LYS A 67 11.86 -9.91 -4.58
C LYS A 67 10.55 -9.15 -4.77
N GLU A 68 10.21 -8.36 -3.77
CA GLU A 68 9.02 -7.52 -3.78
C GLU A 68 9.41 -6.10 -3.37
N THR A 69 9.06 -5.16 -4.22
CA THR A 69 9.31 -3.73 -3.99
C THR A 69 7.99 -3.05 -3.70
N VAL A 70 7.95 -2.31 -2.60
CA VAL A 70 6.82 -1.44 -2.24
C VAL A 70 7.32 -0.01 -2.20
N LYS A 71 6.59 0.90 -2.86
CA LYS A 71 6.79 2.35 -2.77
C LYS A 71 5.51 2.98 -2.24
N LEU A 72 5.63 3.85 -1.27
CA LEU A 72 4.52 4.64 -0.73
C LEU A 72 4.65 6.10 -1.10
N ILE A 73 3.52 6.73 -1.39
CA ILE A 73 3.36 8.16 -1.65
C ILE A 73 2.50 8.74 -0.53
N VAL A 74 3.01 9.72 0.19
CA VAL A 74 2.43 10.21 1.43
C VAL A 74 2.41 11.74 1.44
N SER A 75 1.34 12.33 1.96
CA SER A 75 1.25 13.77 2.18
C SER A 75 2.26 14.21 3.26
N LYS A 76 3.14 15.16 2.94
CA LYS A 76 4.06 15.75 3.94
C LYS A 76 3.32 16.47 5.05
N GLN A 77 2.17 17.05 4.75
CA GLN A 77 1.42 17.87 5.70
C GLN A 77 0.70 17.03 6.75
N SER A 78 0.09 15.91 6.35
CA SER A 78 -0.78 15.10 7.22
C SER A 78 -0.21 13.73 7.57
N GLY A 79 0.79 13.27 6.84
CA GLY A 79 1.28 11.89 6.95
C GLY A 79 0.34 10.85 6.35
N VAL A 80 -0.78 11.27 5.75
CA VAL A 80 -1.78 10.36 5.15
C VAL A 80 -1.24 9.73 3.88
N ILE A 81 -1.52 8.46 3.70
CA ILE A 81 -1.14 7.69 2.51
C ILE A 81 -2.03 8.12 1.34
N LEU A 82 -1.41 8.63 0.29
CA LEU A 82 -2.08 9.07 -0.94
C LEU A 82 -2.05 7.99 -2.02
N GLY A 83 -1.05 7.13 -1.98
CA GLY A 83 -0.88 6.09 -2.95
C GLY A 83 0.24 5.10 -2.62
N GLY A 84 0.32 4.06 -3.43
CA GLY A 84 1.40 3.09 -3.37
C GLY A 84 1.52 2.26 -4.62
N GLU A 85 2.75 1.85 -4.89
CA GLU A 85 3.15 1.04 -6.03
C GLU A 85 3.82 -0.23 -5.52
N VAL A 86 3.49 -1.36 -6.10
CA VAL A 86 4.05 -2.66 -5.74
C VAL A 86 4.52 -3.39 -7.00
N MET A 87 5.71 -3.97 -6.93
CA MET A 87 6.26 -4.81 -7.99
C MET A 87 6.85 -6.07 -7.36
N GLY A 88 6.54 -7.23 -7.93
CA GLY A 88 7.05 -8.49 -7.41
C GLY A 88 6.41 -9.71 -8.04
N GLY A 89 6.19 -10.75 -7.25
CA GLY A 89 5.50 -11.96 -7.65
C GLY A 89 3.97 -11.88 -7.48
N LYS A 90 3.32 -13.03 -7.46
CA LYS A 90 1.85 -13.14 -7.42
C LYS A 90 1.18 -12.48 -6.18
N CYS A 91 1.94 -12.25 -5.11
CA CYS A 91 1.42 -11.60 -3.88
C CYS A 91 1.06 -10.12 -4.07
N VAL A 92 1.55 -9.47 -5.13
CA VAL A 92 1.31 -8.06 -5.45
C VAL A 92 -0.19 -7.72 -5.45
N GLY A 93 -1.04 -8.58 -6.02
CA GLY A 93 -2.49 -8.35 -6.08
C GLY A 93 -3.14 -8.22 -4.72
N GLN A 94 -2.69 -8.97 -3.72
CA GLN A 94 -3.21 -8.86 -2.35
C GLN A 94 -2.62 -7.64 -1.63
N LEU A 95 -1.34 -7.40 -1.80
CA LEU A 95 -0.66 -6.29 -1.12
C LEU A 95 -1.16 -4.92 -1.59
N VAL A 96 -1.45 -4.78 -2.89
CA VAL A 96 -2.03 -3.53 -3.41
C VAL A 96 -3.43 -3.26 -2.85
N ASN A 97 -4.22 -4.30 -2.57
CA ASN A 97 -5.51 -4.16 -1.91
C ASN A 97 -5.36 -3.66 -0.46
N VAL A 98 -4.34 -4.14 0.27
CA VAL A 98 -4.05 -3.63 1.62
C VAL A 98 -3.72 -2.12 1.58
N ILE A 99 -2.92 -1.69 0.60
CA ILE A 99 -2.64 -0.26 0.40
C ILE A 99 -3.94 0.49 0.05
N GLY A 100 -4.79 -0.08 -0.79
CA GLY A 100 -6.11 0.50 -1.11
C GLY A 100 -6.99 0.71 0.12
N VAL A 101 -7.05 -0.27 1.02
CA VAL A 101 -7.78 -0.14 2.30
C VAL A 101 -7.16 0.95 3.17
N ALA A 102 -5.84 1.03 3.24
CA ALA A 102 -5.14 2.08 3.99
C ALA A 102 -5.50 3.48 3.47
N ILE A 103 -5.54 3.68 2.15
CA ILE A 103 -5.96 4.95 1.53
C ILE A 103 -7.43 5.24 1.84
N GLN A 104 -8.32 4.26 1.63
CA GLN A 104 -9.76 4.41 1.87
C GLN A 104 -10.09 4.76 3.33
N SER A 105 -9.29 4.26 4.26
CA SER A 105 -9.42 4.52 5.69
C SER A 105 -8.64 5.75 6.16
N HIS A 106 -8.04 6.51 5.23
CA HIS A 106 -7.21 7.69 5.52
C HIS A 106 -6.07 7.40 6.53
N MET A 107 -5.51 6.20 6.47
CA MET A 107 -4.41 5.81 7.35
C MET A 107 -3.18 6.68 7.09
N THR A 108 -2.47 6.96 8.16
CA THR A 108 -1.17 7.63 8.12
C THR A 108 -0.02 6.61 8.06
N VAL A 109 1.18 7.10 7.81
CA VAL A 109 2.40 6.28 7.93
C VAL A 109 2.54 5.67 9.32
N ASN A 110 2.16 6.41 10.37
CA ASN A 110 2.22 5.89 11.74
C ASN A 110 1.23 4.75 11.96
N ASP A 111 0.03 4.83 11.37
CA ASP A 111 -0.94 3.73 11.44
C ASP A 111 -0.40 2.47 10.78
N LEU A 112 0.29 2.60 9.62
CA LEU A 112 0.95 1.45 8.99
C LEU A 112 2.07 0.87 9.86
N LEU A 113 2.89 1.71 10.52
CA LEU A 113 3.95 1.26 11.40
C LEU A 113 3.41 0.52 12.64
N MET A 114 2.20 0.86 13.08
CA MET A 114 1.52 0.23 14.20
C MET A 114 0.56 -0.89 13.78
N MET A 115 0.42 -1.12 12.47
CA MET A 115 -0.48 -2.14 11.94
C MET A 115 -0.05 -3.53 12.39
N GLN A 116 -0.99 -4.28 12.93
CA GLN A 116 -0.75 -5.67 13.26
C GLN A 116 -0.84 -6.53 12.01
N ILE A 117 0.18 -7.33 11.79
CA ILE A 117 0.30 -8.23 10.65
C ILE A 117 0.48 -9.67 11.11
N GLY A 118 -0.26 -10.57 10.49
CA GLY A 118 -0.02 -12.01 10.63
C GLY A 118 1.12 -12.43 9.71
N THR A 119 2.12 -13.10 10.25
CA THR A 119 3.23 -13.64 9.47
C THR A 119 3.38 -15.13 9.71
N GLN A 120 3.72 -15.84 8.67
CA GLN A 120 3.97 -17.28 8.70
C GLN A 120 5.13 -17.62 7.77
N PRO A 121 6.14 -18.37 8.24
CA PRO A 121 7.13 -18.94 7.33
C PRO A 121 6.47 -19.66 6.15
N MET A 122 7.04 -19.52 4.96
CA MET A 122 6.55 -20.02 3.68
C MET A 122 5.34 -19.28 3.08
N LEU A 123 4.57 -18.51 3.85
CA LEU A 123 3.40 -17.77 3.34
C LEU A 123 3.66 -16.27 3.17
N THR A 124 4.43 -15.68 4.08
CA THR A 124 4.68 -14.23 4.08
C THR A 124 6.17 -13.91 4.24
N ALA A 125 6.53 -12.65 4.06
CA ALA A 125 7.79 -12.11 4.52
C ALA A 125 7.93 -12.27 6.04
N SER A 126 9.16 -12.19 6.56
CA SER A 126 9.38 -12.14 8.00
C SER A 126 8.84 -10.82 8.58
N PRO A 127 8.43 -10.78 9.86
CA PRO A 127 7.96 -9.54 10.49
C PRO A 127 8.95 -8.38 10.36
N ALA A 128 10.25 -8.66 10.58
CA ALA A 128 11.31 -7.65 10.51
C ALA A 128 11.61 -7.16 9.09
N GLY A 129 11.20 -7.89 8.06
CA GLY A 129 11.46 -7.58 6.66
C GLY A 129 10.19 -7.40 5.81
N PHE A 130 9.02 -7.18 6.44
CA PHE A 130 7.75 -7.05 5.73
C PHE A 130 7.76 -5.80 4.83
N PRO A 131 7.69 -5.94 3.48
CA PRO A 131 8.00 -4.84 2.56
C PRO A 131 7.15 -3.58 2.76
N LEU A 132 5.86 -3.72 3.05
CA LEU A 132 4.97 -2.58 3.29
C LEU A 132 5.38 -1.78 4.54
N ILE A 133 5.65 -2.46 5.65
CA ILE A 133 6.07 -1.82 6.90
C ILE A 133 7.45 -1.17 6.73
N LYS A 134 8.35 -1.83 6.02
CA LYS A 134 9.69 -1.27 5.75
C LYS A 134 9.63 -0.04 4.84
N ALA A 135 8.75 -0.02 3.84
CA ALA A 135 8.51 1.17 3.04
C ALA A 135 7.95 2.32 3.90
N ALA A 136 7.02 2.03 4.82
CA ALA A 136 6.52 3.01 5.78
C ALA A 136 7.62 3.57 6.70
N GLU A 137 8.56 2.74 7.17
CA GLU A 137 9.73 3.20 7.94
C GLU A 137 10.59 4.18 7.13
N VAL A 138 10.83 3.90 5.84
CA VAL A 138 11.60 4.79 4.97
C VAL A 138 10.90 6.15 4.82
N VAL A 139 9.58 6.14 4.55
CA VAL A 139 8.79 7.39 4.46
C VAL A 139 8.79 8.14 5.79
N SER A 140 8.61 7.46 6.91
CA SER A 140 8.62 8.10 8.25
C SER A 140 9.93 8.83 8.53
N LYS A 141 11.06 8.25 8.12
CA LYS A 141 12.36 8.93 8.21
C LYS A 141 12.44 10.14 7.29
N ALA A 142 11.92 10.04 6.06
CA ALA A 142 11.91 11.16 5.12
C ALA A 142 11.03 12.33 5.60
N LEU A 143 9.91 12.05 6.28
CA LEU A 143 9.05 13.06 6.88
C LEU A 143 9.70 13.82 8.06
N LYS A 144 10.56 13.16 8.83
CA LYS A 144 11.26 13.78 9.96
C LYS A 144 12.43 14.67 9.55
N ASN A 145 12.98 14.43 8.36
CA ASN A 145 14.15 15.14 7.83
C ASN A 145 13.77 16.27 6.86
N ALA A 146 12.48 16.55 6.68
CA ALA A 146 11.91 17.53 5.76
C ALA A 146 11.34 18.72 6.53
#